data_9ae263323597b3e797a03241b77296e1
#
_entry.id   9ae263323597b3e797a03241b77296e1
#
_cell.length_a   1.000
_cell.length_b   1.000
_cell.length_c   1.000
_cell.angle_alpha   90.00
_cell.angle_beta   90.00
_cell.angle_gamma   90.00
#
_symmetry.space_group_name_H-M   'P 1'
#
loop_
_entity.id
_entity.type
_entity.pdbx_description
1 polymer ?
#
loop_
_entity_poly.entity_id
_entity_poly.type
_entity_poly.pdbx_seq_one_letter_code
_entity_poly.pdbx_strand_id
1 'polypeptide(L)'
;MCIKGRVGTILHNVELKPEKGGQIARSAGAYVQLVGRDNGYAQIRLASGELRMVSDKCMATVGAVSNPDHSNINDGKAGRSRWRGKRPSVRGVAMNPVDHPHGGGEGRTSGGRHPVTPWGKPTKGKKTRRNKATQKFILRSRHQRKK
;
A
#
# COMPACT_ATOMS: atom_id res chain seq x y z
N MET A 1 -9.73 -6.64 20.51
CA MET A 1 -11.20 -6.84 20.40
C MET A 1 -11.49 -7.57 19.09
N CYS A 2 -12.26 -8.67 19.12
CA CYS A 2 -12.70 -9.35 17.89
C CYS A 2 -13.48 -8.38 16.98
N ILE A 3 -13.40 -8.56 15.66
CA ILE A 3 -14.05 -7.67 14.67
C ILE A 3 -15.57 -7.92 14.66
N LYS A 4 -16.23 -7.78 15.82
CA LYS A 4 -17.68 -7.91 16.00
C LYS A 4 -18.40 -6.57 16.22
N GLY A 5 -17.73 -5.45 15.97
CA GLY A 5 -18.29 -4.11 16.11
C GLY A 5 -19.49 -3.81 15.19
N ARG A 6 -20.11 -2.64 15.36
CA ARG A 6 -21.17 -2.15 14.48
C ARG A 6 -20.62 -1.81 13.09
N VAL A 7 -21.42 -2.00 12.06
CA VAL A 7 -21.10 -1.52 10.69
C VAL A 7 -20.84 -0.01 10.74
N GLY A 8 -19.83 0.43 10.00
CA GLY A 8 -19.35 1.82 10.02
C GLY A 8 -18.21 2.09 11.01
N THR A 9 -17.94 1.18 11.97
CA THR A 9 -16.88 1.36 12.95
C THR A 9 -15.51 1.52 12.26
N ILE A 10 -14.75 2.50 12.73
CA ILE A 10 -13.36 2.72 12.34
C ILE A 10 -12.46 1.82 13.20
N LEU A 11 -11.57 1.11 12.54
CA LEU A 11 -10.66 0.13 13.16
C LEU A 11 -9.23 0.35 12.66
N HIS A 12 -8.25 -0.08 13.44
CA HIS A 12 -6.85 -0.14 13.03
C HIS A 12 -6.17 -1.38 13.64
N ASN A 13 -4.93 -1.62 13.28
CA ASN A 13 -4.13 -2.75 13.75
C ASN A 13 -4.85 -4.09 13.60
N VAL A 14 -5.42 -4.34 12.41
CA VAL A 14 -6.29 -5.49 12.13
C VAL A 14 -5.47 -6.72 11.79
N GLU A 15 -5.82 -7.86 12.38
CA GLU A 15 -5.26 -9.16 12.03
C GLU A 15 -5.80 -9.68 10.70
N LEU A 16 -4.97 -10.44 9.98
CA LEU A 16 -5.37 -11.20 8.77
C LEU A 16 -5.74 -12.65 9.07
N LYS A 17 -5.17 -13.20 10.14
CA LYS A 17 -5.48 -14.52 10.68
C LYS A 17 -5.59 -14.38 12.20
N PRO A 18 -6.50 -15.11 12.85
CA PRO A 18 -6.60 -15.11 14.30
C PRO A 18 -5.26 -15.40 14.96
N GLU A 19 -4.96 -14.70 16.04
CA GLU A 19 -3.77 -14.88 16.91
C GLU A 19 -2.41 -14.62 16.24
N LYS A 20 -2.40 -14.11 14.99
CA LYS A 20 -1.16 -13.79 14.28
C LYS A 20 -0.64 -12.38 14.55
N GLY A 21 -1.43 -11.57 15.25
CA GLY A 21 -1.13 -10.16 15.48
C GLY A 21 -1.54 -9.24 14.33
N GLY A 22 -1.68 -7.96 14.62
CA GLY A 22 -2.14 -6.94 13.68
C GLY A 22 -1.17 -6.72 12.52
N GLN A 23 -1.71 -6.66 11.31
CA GLN A 23 -0.94 -6.52 10.07
C GLN A 23 -1.44 -5.38 9.16
N ILE A 24 -2.71 -4.98 9.30
CA ILE A 24 -3.34 -3.95 8.47
C ILE A 24 -3.57 -2.68 9.28
N ALA A 25 -3.48 -1.52 8.64
CA ALA A 25 -3.72 -0.19 9.20
C ALA A 25 -2.90 0.06 10.48
N ARG A 26 -1.57 0.02 10.35
CA ARG A 26 -0.63 0.22 11.45
C ARG A 26 0.20 1.49 11.33
N SER A 27 0.32 2.06 10.14
CA SER A 27 1.07 3.30 9.92
C SER A 27 0.34 4.52 10.48
N ALA A 28 1.07 5.61 10.68
CA ALA A 28 0.54 6.87 11.21
C ALA A 28 -0.72 7.31 10.45
N GLY A 29 -1.78 7.66 11.17
CA GLY A 29 -3.06 8.09 10.63
C GLY A 29 -3.88 7.01 9.91
N ALA A 30 -3.38 5.77 9.82
CA ALA A 30 -4.07 4.72 9.08
C ALA A 30 -5.29 4.19 9.82
N TYR A 31 -6.32 3.85 9.05
CA TYR A 31 -7.53 3.20 9.54
C TYR A 31 -8.16 2.34 8.43
N VAL A 32 -9.10 1.51 8.83
CA VAL A 32 -10.02 0.77 7.97
C VAL A 32 -11.44 0.94 8.48
N GLN A 33 -12.44 0.75 7.64
CA GLN A 33 -13.83 0.83 8.02
C GLN A 33 -14.49 -0.54 7.90
N LEU A 34 -15.22 -0.94 8.93
CA LEU A 34 -16.08 -2.13 8.89
C LEU A 34 -17.32 -1.81 8.05
N VAL A 35 -17.49 -2.51 6.93
CA VAL A 35 -18.59 -2.28 5.97
C VAL A 35 -19.74 -3.26 6.19
N GLY A 36 -19.45 -4.47 6.59
CA GLY A 36 -20.44 -5.49 6.83
C GLY A 36 -19.86 -6.75 7.45
N ARG A 37 -20.73 -7.70 7.76
CA ARG A 37 -20.36 -9.06 8.23
C ARG A 37 -21.27 -10.07 7.56
N ASP A 38 -20.68 -11.16 7.15
CA ASP A 38 -21.40 -12.26 6.52
C ASP A 38 -20.64 -13.58 6.71
N ASN A 39 -21.35 -14.66 7.00
CA ASN A 39 -20.83 -16.03 7.04
C ASN A 39 -19.52 -16.19 7.85
N GLY A 40 -19.40 -15.54 9.03
CA GLY A 40 -18.20 -15.62 9.88
C GLY A 40 -17.02 -14.76 9.38
N TYR A 41 -17.26 -13.88 8.39
CA TYR A 41 -16.27 -12.92 7.89
C TYR A 41 -16.74 -11.48 8.08
N ALA A 42 -15.80 -10.63 8.44
CA ALA A 42 -15.95 -9.19 8.45
C ALA A 42 -15.45 -8.60 7.11
N GLN A 43 -16.27 -7.76 6.50
CA GLN A 43 -15.90 -7.02 5.29
C GLN A 43 -15.34 -5.67 5.70
N ILE A 44 -14.08 -5.44 5.41
CA ILE A 44 -13.38 -4.19 5.74
C ILE A 44 -12.98 -3.45 4.47
N ARG A 45 -13.16 -2.13 4.51
CA ARG A 45 -12.68 -1.21 3.48
C ARG A 45 -11.36 -0.61 3.92
N LEU A 46 -10.30 -0.89 3.17
CA LEU A 46 -8.96 -0.37 3.40
C LEU A 46 -8.84 1.10 2.94
N ALA A 47 -7.83 1.81 3.42
CA ALA A 47 -7.50 3.18 2.98
C ALA A 47 -7.26 3.28 1.47
N SER A 48 -6.80 2.21 0.82
CA SER A 48 -6.64 2.13 -0.63
C SER A 48 -7.94 2.00 -1.42
N GLY A 49 -9.11 1.84 -0.73
CA GLY A 49 -10.41 1.57 -1.34
C GLY A 49 -10.68 0.09 -1.63
N GLU A 50 -9.72 -0.81 -1.40
CA GLU A 50 -9.92 -2.26 -1.51
C GLU A 50 -10.94 -2.73 -0.47
N LEU A 51 -11.92 -3.54 -0.90
CA LEU A 51 -12.85 -4.23 -0.01
C LEU A 51 -12.35 -5.66 0.19
N ARG A 52 -12.12 -6.04 1.45
CA ARG A 52 -11.53 -7.32 1.80
C ARG A 52 -12.29 -8.01 2.91
N MET A 53 -12.35 -9.33 2.84
CA MET A 53 -12.86 -10.19 3.92
C MET A 53 -11.73 -10.58 4.88
N VAL A 54 -12.05 -10.58 6.16
CA VAL A 54 -11.20 -11.06 7.25
C VAL A 54 -12.08 -11.88 8.18
N SER A 55 -11.57 -12.97 8.77
CA SER A 55 -12.34 -13.76 9.74
C SER A 55 -12.83 -12.85 10.89
N ASP A 56 -14.06 -13.03 11.33
CA ASP A 56 -14.64 -12.28 12.47
C ASP A 56 -13.95 -12.57 13.81
N LYS A 57 -13.22 -13.71 13.89
CA LYS A 57 -12.38 -14.09 15.03
C LYS A 57 -11.09 -13.30 15.13
N CYS A 58 -10.69 -12.60 14.04
CA CYS A 58 -9.52 -11.73 14.04
C CYS A 58 -9.69 -10.55 14.99
N MET A 59 -8.62 -10.14 15.63
CA MET A 59 -8.61 -8.99 16.52
C MET A 59 -8.31 -7.69 15.75
N ALA A 60 -8.85 -6.60 16.26
CA ALA A 60 -8.59 -5.24 15.80
C ALA A 60 -8.73 -4.26 16.95
N THR A 61 -8.15 -3.09 16.81
CA THR A 61 -8.30 -1.97 17.76
C THR A 61 -9.29 -0.95 17.19
N VAL A 62 -10.19 -0.46 18.01
CA VAL A 62 -11.18 0.58 17.62
C VAL A 62 -10.48 1.93 17.53
N GLY A 63 -10.82 2.71 16.49
CA GLY A 63 -10.27 4.02 16.21
C GLY A 63 -9.25 4.02 15.07
N ALA A 64 -8.54 5.13 14.92
CA ALA A 64 -7.45 5.32 13.95
C ALA A 64 -6.09 5.37 14.67
N VAL A 65 -5.03 5.12 13.93
CA VAL A 65 -3.67 5.32 14.44
C VAL A 65 -3.41 6.84 14.59
N SER A 66 -2.70 7.22 15.65
CA SER A 66 -2.32 8.62 15.89
C SER A 66 -1.43 9.20 14.78
N ASN A 67 -1.17 10.51 14.85
CA ASN A 67 -0.33 11.27 13.92
C ASN A 67 -0.82 11.24 12.45
N PRO A 68 -2.07 11.67 12.15
CA PRO A 68 -2.62 11.65 10.79
C PRO A 68 -1.85 12.57 9.83
N ASP A 69 -1.26 13.65 10.32
CA ASP A 69 -0.52 14.64 9.52
C ASP A 69 0.90 14.21 9.17
N HIS A 70 1.32 13.00 9.55
CA HIS A 70 2.66 12.50 9.24
C HIS A 70 2.98 12.52 7.74
N SER A 71 1.99 12.29 6.88
CA SER A 71 2.15 12.34 5.42
C SER A 71 2.42 13.75 4.87
N ASN A 72 2.07 14.79 5.63
CA ASN A 72 2.20 16.20 5.25
C ASN A 72 3.56 16.80 5.63
N ILE A 73 4.40 16.03 6.35
CA ILE A 73 5.72 16.49 6.80
C ILE A 73 6.63 16.71 5.59
N ASN A 74 7.10 17.96 5.42
CA ASN A 74 8.11 18.30 4.45
C ASN A 74 9.49 18.30 5.11
N ASP A 75 10.43 17.57 4.55
CA ASP A 75 11.79 17.47 5.09
C ASP A 75 12.59 18.79 4.90
N GLY A 76 12.21 19.65 3.96
CA GLY A 76 12.81 20.96 3.73
C GLY A 76 14.21 20.92 3.08
N LYS A 77 15.05 19.95 3.45
CA LYS A 77 16.41 19.81 2.91
C LYS A 77 16.81 18.35 2.72
N ALA A 78 17.70 18.10 1.76
CA ALA A 78 18.20 16.76 1.45
C ALA A 78 18.95 16.11 2.64
N GLY A 79 19.64 16.91 3.46
CA GLY A 79 20.34 16.44 4.66
C GLY A 79 19.44 15.75 5.67
N ARG A 80 18.17 16.19 5.79
CA ARG A 80 17.19 15.54 6.70
C ARG A 80 16.84 14.13 6.25
N SER A 81 16.74 13.90 4.94
CA SER A 81 16.57 12.56 4.40
C SER A 81 17.77 11.66 4.72
N ARG A 82 18.99 12.22 4.68
CA ARG A 82 20.22 11.51 5.08
C ARG A 82 20.21 11.14 6.57
N TRP A 83 19.75 12.03 7.43
CA TRP A 83 19.60 11.74 8.87
C TRP A 83 18.63 10.58 9.15
N ARG A 84 17.63 10.39 8.27
CA ARG A 84 16.68 9.26 8.33
C ARG A 84 17.22 7.98 7.67
N GLY A 85 18.50 7.93 7.31
CA GLY A 85 19.14 6.78 6.67
C GLY A 85 18.82 6.60 5.19
N LYS A 86 18.11 7.54 4.56
CA LYS A 86 17.80 7.47 3.13
C LYS A 86 18.99 7.98 2.31
N ARG A 87 19.57 7.08 1.51
CA ARG A 87 20.63 7.46 0.56
C ARG A 87 20.02 8.12 -0.70
N PRO A 88 20.79 8.99 -1.40
CA PRO A 88 20.40 9.50 -2.70
C PRO A 88 20.14 8.37 -3.69
N SER A 89 19.12 8.54 -4.54
CA SER A 89 18.83 7.62 -5.65
C SER A 89 18.96 8.34 -6.97
N VAL A 90 19.58 7.68 -7.96
CA VAL A 90 19.74 8.19 -9.31
C VAL A 90 18.60 7.68 -10.18
N ARG A 91 18.00 8.56 -10.98
CA ARG A 91 16.95 8.18 -11.95
C ARG A 91 17.58 7.44 -13.13
N GLY A 92 16.89 6.41 -13.64
CA GLY A 92 17.38 5.65 -14.78
C GLY A 92 17.67 6.49 -16.04
N VAL A 93 16.94 7.58 -16.23
CA VAL A 93 17.18 8.54 -17.34
C VAL A 93 18.54 9.26 -17.23
N ALA A 94 19.09 9.40 -16.02
CA ALA A 94 20.39 10.02 -15.78
C ALA A 94 21.56 9.03 -15.83
N MET A 95 21.31 7.76 -16.16
CA MET A 95 22.31 6.69 -16.27
C MET A 95 22.73 6.48 -17.72
N ASN A 96 23.79 5.72 -17.91
CA ASN A 96 24.21 5.26 -19.23
C ASN A 96 23.33 4.09 -19.73
N PRO A 97 23.29 3.83 -21.05
CA PRO A 97 22.49 2.72 -21.60
C PRO A 97 22.83 1.35 -21.02
N VAL A 98 24.06 1.12 -20.61
CA VAL A 98 24.51 -0.13 -19.97
C VAL A 98 23.90 -0.33 -18.60
N ASP A 99 23.58 0.74 -17.87
CA ASP A 99 23.09 0.69 -16.49
C ASP A 99 21.56 0.64 -16.39
N HIS A 100 20.86 1.23 -17.36
CA HIS A 100 19.41 1.30 -17.32
C HIS A 100 18.80 1.39 -18.73
N PRO A 101 17.67 0.71 -19.00
CA PRO A 101 16.95 0.80 -20.28
C PRO A 101 16.47 2.20 -20.68
N HIS A 102 16.42 3.15 -19.74
CA HIS A 102 16.10 4.57 -19.98
C HIS A 102 17.35 5.45 -20.12
N GLY A 103 18.53 4.85 -20.02
CA GLY A 103 19.79 5.57 -20.08
C GLY A 103 20.15 6.01 -21.49
N GLY A 104 21.09 6.95 -21.59
CA GLY A 104 21.63 7.48 -22.82
C GLY A 104 20.97 8.79 -23.29
N GLY A 105 21.39 9.24 -24.46
CA GLY A 105 21.00 10.51 -25.07
C GLY A 105 21.91 11.67 -24.71
N GLU A 106 21.75 12.79 -25.42
CA GLU A 106 22.48 14.04 -25.17
C GLU A 106 21.63 15.02 -24.37
N GLY A 107 22.24 15.65 -23.36
CA GLY A 107 21.59 16.65 -22.53
C GLY A 107 20.35 16.11 -21.77
N ARG A 108 19.29 16.90 -21.74
CA ARG A 108 18.04 16.53 -21.06
C ARG A 108 17.13 15.72 -21.98
N THR A 109 17.25 14.40 -21.92
CA THR A 109 16.43 13.46 -22.73
C THR A 109 15.24 12.91 -21.97
N SER A 110 14.25 12.39 -22.70
CA SER A 110 13.13 11.61 -22.16
C SER A 110 13.54 10.15 -21.97
N GLY A 111 12.69 9.35 -21.30
CA GLY A 111 12.95 7.92 -21.11
C GLY A 111 12.93 7.06 -22.37
N GLY A 112 12.50 7.60 -23.51
CA GLY A 112 12.52 6.99 -24.85
C GLY A 112 11.62 5.76 -25.03
N ARG A 113 11.00 5.25 -23.99
CA ARG A 113 10.18 4.03 -24.01
C ARG A 113 9.19 3.99 -22.84
N HIS A 114 8.32 2.98 -22.81
CA HIS A 114 7.45 2.69 -21.68
C HIS A 114 8.26 2.57 -20.38
N PRO A 115 7.80 3.13 -19.25
CA PRO A 115 8.51 3.06 -17.98
C PRO A 115 8.79 1.62 -17.55
N VAL A 116 10.06 1.30 -17.37
CA VAL A 116 10.54 -0.02 -16.95
C VAL A 116 11.51 0.08 -15.79
N THR A 117 11.71 -1.03 -15.09
CA THR A 117 12.75 -1.20 -14.06
C THR A 117 14.13 -1.35 -14.71
N PRO A 118 15.25 -1.29 -13.95
CA PRO A 118 16.58 -1.60 -14.47
C PRO A 118 16.67 -2.96 -15.17
N TRP A 119 15.84 -3.90 -14.80
CA TRP A 119 15.75 -5.25 -15.38
C TRP A 119 14.73 -5.37 -16.53
N GLY A 120 14.24 -4.26 -17.06
CA GLY A 120 13.32 -4.23 -18.19
C GLY A 120 11.87 -4.59 -17.88
N LYS A 121 11.48 -4.76 -16.61
CA LYS A 121 10.09 -5.09 -16.24
C LYS A 121 9.22 -3.84 -16.28
N PRO A 122 8.02 -3.86 -16.91
CA PRO A 122 7.10 -2.73 -16.91
C PRO A 122 6.72 -2.28 -15.48
N THR A 123 6.81 -0.97 -15.21
CA THR A 123 6.45 -0.38 -13.91
C THR A 123 5.02 0.13 -13.86
N LYS A 124 4.38 0.35 -15.00
CA LYS A 124 2.99 0.79 -15.14
C LYS A 124 2.11 -0.35 -15.66
N GLY A 125 0.92 -0.50 -15.10
CA GLY A 125 -0.11 -1.44 -15.56
C GLY A 125 0.12 -2.92 -15.23
N LYS A 126 1.31 -3.36 -14.96
CA LYS A 126 1.60 -4.76 -14.66
C LYS A 126 1.08 -5.16 -13.28
N LYS A 127 0.24 -6.20 -13.22
CA LYS A 127 -0.23 -6.79 -11.96
C LYS A 127 0.91 -7.60 -11.33
N THR A 128 1.42 -7.12 -10.17
CA THR A 128 2.58 -7.72 -9.50
C THR A 128 2.23 -8.65 -8.33
N ARG A 129 0.95 -8.77 -7.96
CA ARG A 129 0.51 -9.67 -6.88
C ARG A 129 0.83 -11.12 -7.19
N ARG A 130 1.69 -11.75 -6.38
CA ARG A 130 2.11 -13.15 -6.53
C ARG A 130 1.23 -14.11 -5.74
N ASN A 131 0.78 -13.73 -4.55
CA ASN A 131 -0.04 -14.59 -3.69
C ASN A 131 -1.47 -14.72 -4.23
N LYS A 132 -1.73 -15.81 -4.95
CA LYS A 132 -3.05 -16.13 -5.53
C LYS A 132 -3.99 -16.75 -4.50
N ALA A 133 -3.45 -17.47 -3.51
CA ALA A 133 -4.26 -18.19 -2.51
C ALA A 133 -5.19 -17.25 -1.70
N THR A 134 -4.76 -16.01 -1.46
CA THR A 134 -5.54 -15.01 -0.72
C THR A 134 -6.41 -14.12 -1.61
N GLN A 135 -6.49 -14.39 -2.91
CA GLN A 135 -7.32 -13.62 -3.85
C GLN A 135 -8.82 -13.74 -3.50
N LYS A 136 -9.26 -14.90 -3.04
CA LYS A 136 -10.64 -15.15 -2.61
C LYS A 136 -11.15 -14.22 -1.49
N PHE A 137 -10.25 -13.64 -0.71
CA PHE A 137 -10.60 -12.69 0.35
C PHE A 137 -10.75 -11.24 -0.15
N ILE A 138 -10.48 -10.95 -1.41
CA ILE A 138 -10.63 -9.63 -2.00
C ILE A 138 -11.94 -9.58 -2.74
N LEU A 139 -12.94 -8.90 -2.18
CA LEU A 139 -14.26 -8.72 -2.80
C LEU A 139 -14.20 -7.70 -3.93
N ARG A 140 -13.48 -6.61 -3.72
CA ARG A 140 -13.29 -5.55 -4.71
C ARG A 140 -11.86 -5.00 -4.65
N SER A 141 -11.16 -5.08 -5.77
CA SER A 141 -9.82 -4.51 -5.93
C SER A 141 -9.87 -2.97 -5.90
N ARG A 142 -8.79 -2.34 -5.44
CA ARG A 142 -8.61 -0.88 -5.45
C ARG A 142 -8.71 -0.25 -6.86
N HIS A 143 -8.45 -1.01 -7.91
CA HIS A 143 -8.50 -0.57 -9.31
C HIS A 143 -9.86 -0.78 -9.98
N GLN A 144 -10.77 -1.49 -9.32
CA GLN A 144 -12.10 -1.74 -9.85
C GLN A 144 -12.99 -0.53 -9.58
N ARG A 145 -13.39 0.18 -10.66
CA ARG A 145 -14.33 1.30 -10.55
C ARG A 145 -15.66 0.81 -9.97
N LYS A 146 -16.31 1.63 -9.17
CA LYS A 146 -17.74 1.45 -8.87
C LYS A 146 -18.49 1.54 -10.21
N LYS A 147 -19.24 0.50 -10.56
CA LYS A 147 -20.30 0.62 -11.53
C LYS A 147 -21.45 1.38 -10.90
#